data_d6e9dbacbc1e454816ff83568397f458
#
_entry.id   d6e9dbacbc1e454816ff83568397f458
#
_cell.length_a   1.000
_cell.length_b   1.000
_cell.length_c   1.000
_cell.angle_alpha   90.00
_cell.angle_beta   90.00
_cell.angle_gamma   90.00
#
_symmetry.space_group_name_H-M   'P 1'
#
loop_
_entity.id
_entity.type
_entity.pdbx_description
1 polymer ?
#
loop_
_entity_poly.entity_id
_entity_poly.type
_entity_poly.pdbx_seq_one_letter_code
_entity_poly.pdbx_strand_id
1 'polypeptide(L)'
;RTLMKLKQNYLLSIALGLLMLTATSISFSQQAISSQRQQVKVNQSVQSLQTKQYSDPNTHIHHDGTPCATDGIMDKYLTANGLKEQFQAAYQQGVQEAMANQGVEDKVQYTIPVIFHVVYKTAAQNVTNAQIMAVFNKLNQDYQLQNADASNARGSYGFVPANVDVNFCLAQRDPLGNPLSEPGVHRVSTTVNYFNPNTNENDMKYTATGGTPSWDRTKYLNVWIANISNGAGYGIAGYAYLATTSSLPPAAIDGIVIDYDMGMYVPGRVLTHEVGHYLGLPHTWGNYDGQGCSNGNDGLADTPKTAGPSFNYSGSCSGNQQTCSGTQTQYENFMDYSNCTVMFTA
;
A
#
# COMPACT_ATOMS: atom_id res chain seq x y z
N ARG A 1 -6.50 8.01 12.86
CA ARG A 1 -5.75 8.30 14.12
C ARG A 1 -4.79 7.17 14.47
N THR A 2 -5.21 5.94 14.38
CA THR A 2 -4.43 4.72 14.64
C THR A 2 -3.22 4.58 13.71
N LEU A 3 -3.42 4.76 12.43
CA LEU A 3 -2.45 4.65 11.35
C LEU A 3 -1.22 5.56 11.50
N MET A 4 -1.44 6.77 11.96
CA MET A 4 -0.34 7.74 12.11
C MET A 4 0.51 7.53 13.34
N LYS A 5 -0.05 6.96 14.41
CA LYS A 5 0.76 6.59 15.57
C LYS A 5 1.82 5.55 15.23
N LEU A 6 1.52 4.65 14.28
CA LEU A 6 2.49 3.70 13.75
C LEU A 6 3.73 4.39 13.12
N LYS A 7 3.54 5.45 12.31
CA LYS A 7 4.67 6.19 11.72
C LYS A 7 5.23 7.30 12.60
N GLN A 8 4.43 7.89 13.49
CA GLN A 8 4.90 8.94 14.40
C GLN A 8 5.84 8.40 15.49
N ASN A 9 5.51 7.26 16.10
CA ASN A 9 6.42 6.58 17.03
C ASN A 9 7.74 6.22 16.34
N TYR A 10 7.71 5.97 15.02
CA TYR A 10 8.90 5.75 14.22
C TYR A 10 9.77 7.01 14.09
N LEU A 11 9.21 8.18 13.82
CA LEU A 11 9.98 9.44 13.74
C LEU A 11 10.55 9.84 15.09
N LEU A 12 9.84 9.58 16.21
CA LEU A 12 10.35 9.77 17.56
C LEU A 12 11.42 8.74 17.96
N SER A 13 11.31 7.50 17.53
CA SER A 13 12.31 6.44 17.81
C SER A 13 13.64 6.70 17.12
N ILE A 14 13.66 7.35 15.96
CA ILE A 14 14.91 7.79 15.31
C ILE A 14 15.62 8.87 16.14
N ALA A 15 14.87 9.77 16.76
CA ALA A 15 15.45 10.83 17.60
C ALA A 15 16.01 10.30 18.93
N LEU A 16 15.44 9.22 19.50
CA LEU A 16 15.94 8.59 20.72
C LEU A 16 16.99 7.49 20.47
N GLY A 17 16.96 6.81 19.32
CA GLY A 17 17.87 5.71 19.01
C GLY A 17 19.33 6.16 18.77
N LEU A 18 19.59 7.45 18.58
CA LEU A 18 20.96 7.98 18.45
C LEU A 18 21.66 8.23 19.78
N LEU A 19 21.02 8.04 20.92
CA LEU A 19 21.61 8.36 22.24
C LEU A 19 21.96 7.16 23.12
N MET A 20 21.72 5.90 22.69
CA MET A 20 22.08 4.71 23.48
C MET A 20 22.78 3.62 22.65
N LEU A 21 24.02 3.90 22.28
CA LEU A 21 24.97 2.86 21.83
C LEU A 21 26.13 2.81 22.78
N THR A 22 25.95 2.16 23.94
CA THR A 22 27.05 1.61 24.72
C THR A 22 26.78 0.14 25.01
N ALA A 23 27.62 -0.64 24.39
CA ALA A 23 27.93 -2.05 24.52
C ALA A 23 27.32 -2.83 25.71
N THR A 24 26.56 -3.88 25.38
CA THR A 24 26.68 -5.16 26.12
C THR A 24 26.62 -6.30 25.12
N SER A 25 27.76 -6.96 24.94
CA SER A 25 27.92 -8.21 24.22
C SER A 25 27.17 -9.33 24.94
N ILE A 26 26.08 -9.81 24.35
CA ILE A 26 25.46 -11.07 24.76
C ILE A 26 25.85 -12.11 23.72
N SER A 27 26.73 -13.02 24.12
CA SER A 27 27.07 -14.24 23.39
C SER A 27 25.88 -15.19 23.45
N PHE A 28 25.15 -15.33 22.35
CA PHE A 28 24.22 -16.43 22.17
C PHE A 28 24.98 -17.64 21.62
N SER A 29 25.06 -18.69 22.44
CA SER A 29 25.54 -20.00 22.03
C SER A 29 24.65 -20.55 20.91
N GLN A 30 25.29 -20.90 19.79
CA GLN A 30 24.67 -21.64 18.71
C GLN A 30 24.24 -23.04 19.21
N GLN A 31 22.98 -23.18 19.59
CA GLN A 31 22.34 -24.47 19.64
C GLN A 31 21.76 -24.74 18.25
N ALA A 32 22.35 -25.73 17.58
CA ALA A 32 21.91 -26.22 16.29
C ALA A 32 20.46 -26.74 16.42
N ILE A 33 19.52 -25.96 15.94
CA ILE A 33 18.19 -26.45 15.64
C ILE A 33 18.30 -27.12 14.27
N SER A 34 18.34 -28.48 14.28
CA SER A 34 18.11 -29.28 13.10
C SER A 34 16.64 -29.07 12.66
N SER A 35 16.36 -27.98 11.96
CA SER A 35 15.09 -27.80 11.30
C SER A 35 15.02 -28.79 10.15
N GLN A 36 14.19 -29.80 10.26
CA GLN A 36 13.64 -30.48 9.11
C GLN A 36 13.09 -29.39 8.19
N ARG A 37 13.80 -29.14 7.10
CA ARG A 37 13.24 -28.44 5.96
C ARG A 37 12.10 -29.30 5.41
N GLN A 38 10.90 -29.15 5.96
CA GLN A 38 9.72 -29.40 5.16
C GLN A 38 9.80 -28.39 4.03
N GLN A 39 10.21 -28.88 2.87
CA GLN A 39 9.90 -28.20 1.62
C GLN A 39 8.38 -28.06 1.61
N VAL A 40 7.90 -26.88 1.96
CA VAL A 40 6.56 -26.48 1.58
C VAL A 40 6.60 -26.52 0.07
N LYS A 41 6.08 -27.61 -0.50
CA LYS A 41 5.71 -27.64 -1.90
C LYS A 41 4.83 -26.42 -2.05
N VAL A 42 5.31 -25.41 -2.76
CA VAL A 42 4.46 -24.37 -3.29
C VAL A 42 3.43 -25.14 -4.11
N ASN A 43 2.29 -25.37 -3.49
CA ASN A 43 1.25 -26.17 -4.07
C ASN A 43 0.83 -25.46 -5.34
N GLN A 44 0.72 -26.23 -6.40
CA GLN A 44 0.09 -25.86 -7.66
C GLN A 44 -1.35 -25.33 -7.51
N SER A 45 -1.85 -25.16 -6.29
CA SER A 45 -3.12 -24.51 -5.97
C SER A 45 -3.14 -23.00 -6.25
N VAL A 46 -2.00 -22.35 -6.44
CA VAL A 46 -1.97 -20.98 -6.98
C VAL A 46 -2.41 -20.96 -8.44
N GLN A 47 -2.33 -22.09 -9.14
CA GLN A 47 -2.82 -22.21 -10.51
C GLN A 47 -4.33 -22.51 -10.63
N SER A 48 -5.06 -22.68 -9.54
CA SER A 48 -6.51 -22.98 -9.56
C SER A 48 -7.40 -21.84 -9.04
N LEU A 49 -6.87 -20.66 -8.77
CA LEU A 49 -7.67 -19.44 -8.82
C LEU A 49 -8.02 -19.24 -10.29
N GLN A 50 -9.11 -19.91 -10.72
CA GLN A 50 -9.61 -19.85 -12.07
C GLN A 50 -9.69 -18.40 -12.48
N THR A 51 -8.88 -18.01 -13.43
CA THR A 51 -9.00 -16.83 -14.26
C THR A 51 -10.45 -16.69 -14.73
N LYS A 52 -11.30 -16.05 -13.96
CA LYS A 52 -12.54 -15.52 -14.50
C LYS A 52 -12.12 -14.36 -15.39
N GLN A 53 -12.16 -14.63 -16.68
CA GLN A 53 -11.89 -13.67 -17.74
C GLN A 53 -12.88 -12.50 -17.55
N TYR A 54 -12.37 -11.36 -17.15
CA TYR A 54 -13.14 -10.16 -16.96
C TYR A 54 -13.14 -9.36 -18.26
N SER A 55 -14.31 -9.09 -18.80
CA SER A 55 -14.49 -8.38 -20.06
C SER A 55 -15.20 -7.04 -19.87
N ASP A 56 -14.72 -6.19 -18.99
CA ASP A 56 -15.09 -4.78 -19.03
C ASP A 56 -14.06 -4.05 -19.91
N PRO A 57 -14.46 -3.48 -21.05
CA PRO A 57 -13.54 -2.79 -21.94
C PRO A 57 -12.94 -1.50 -21.33
N ASN A 58 -13.44 -1.05 -20.18
CA ASN A 58 -12.94 0.13 -19.48
C ASN A 58 -12.08 -0.21 -18.25
N THR A 59 -11.93 -1.49 -17.92
CA THR A 59 -11.07 -1.91 -16.80
C THR A 59 -9.91 -2.72 -17.35
N HIS A 60 -8.74 -2.14 -17.39
CA HIS A 60 -7.48 -2.83 -17.62
C HIS A 60 -7.11 -3.68 -16.39
N ILE A 61 -7.96 -4.67 -16.06
CA ILE A 61 -7.67 -5.62 -14.98
C ILE A 61 -6.81 -6.74 -15.55
N HIS A 62 -5.73 -7.03 -14.86
CA HIS A 62 -4.76 -8.03 -15.24
C HIS A 62 -5.29 -9.45 -15.19
N HIS A 63 -4.67 -10.33 -15.98
CA HIS A 63 -5.04 -11.74 -16.13
C HIS A 63 -4.92 -12.59 -14.85
N ASP A 64 -4.26 -12.10 -13.80
CA ASP A 64 -4.21 -12.76 -12.48
C ASP A 64 -5.24 -12.20 -11.48
N GLY A 65 -5.91 -11.10 -11.84
CA GLY A 65 -6.98 -10.52 -11.05
C GLY A 65 -6.51 -9.71 -9.84
N THR A 66 -5.21 -9.46 -9.68
CA THR A 66 -4.65 -8.69 -8.56
C THR A 66 -4.29 -7.27 -9.00
N PRO A 67 -5.06 -6.23 -8.64
CA PRO A 67 -4.73 -4.84 -8.98
C PRO A 67 -3.56 -4.29 -8.15
N CYS A 68 -3.34 -4.82 -6.93
CA CYS A 68 -2.26 -4.42 -6.03
C CYS A 68 -1.29 -5.59 -5.80
N ALA A 69 0.02 -5.33 -5.90
CA ALA A 69 1.05 -6.35 -5.69
C ALA A 69 1.73 -6.27 -4.31
N THR A 70 1.23 -5.45 -3.40
CA THR A 70 1.83 -5.21 -2.08
C THR A 70 2.11 -6.50 -1.32
N ASP A 71 1.14 -7.43 -1.21
CA ASP A 71 1.31 -8.68 -0.47
C ASP A 71 2.46 -9.53 -1.02
N GLY A 72 2.49 -9.73 -2.35
CA GLY A 72 3.54 -10.52 -3.00
C GLY A 72 4.93 -9.91 -2.90
N ILE A 73 5.02 -8.59 -3.04
CA ILE A 73 6.28 -7.84 -2.92
C ILE A 73 6.78 -7.86 -1.48
N MET A 74 5.89 -7.66 -0.51
CA MET A 74 6.22 -7.76 0.92
C MET A 74 6.66 -9.16 1.30
N ASP A 75 5.95 -10.20 0.86
CA ASP A 75 6.32 -11.59 1.14
C ASP A 75 7.71 -11.92 0.59
N LYS A 76 7.99 -11.52 -0.66
CA LYS A 76 9.31 -11.68 -1.30
C LYS A 76 10.39 -10.95 -0.51
N TYR A 77 10.16 -9.69 -0.14
CA TYR A 77 11.11 -8.87 0.62
C TYR A 77 11.40 -9.46 2.00
N LEU A 78 10.35 -9.79 2.76
CA LEU A 78 10.48 -10.32 4.11
C LEU A 78 11.14 -11.71 4.13
N THR A 79 10.82 -12.56 3.15
CA THR A 79 11.44 -13.88 2.99
C THR A 79 12.91 -13.76 2.67
N ALA A 80 13.28 -12.93 1.70
CA ALA A 80 14.66 -12.76 1.26
C ALA A 80 15.57 -12.20 2.37
N ASN A 81 15.01 -11.43 3.31
CA ASN A 81 15.76 -10.81 4.41
C ASN A 81 15.57 -11.53 5.76
N GLY A 82 14.78 -12.61 5.84
CA GLY A 82 14.51 -13.34 7.09
C GLY A 82 13.74 -12.52 8.13
N LEU A 83 12.86 -11.60 7.68
CA LEU A 83 12.20 -10.62 8.53
C LEU A 83 10.72 -10.94 8.82
N LYS A 84 10.18 -12.05 8.33
CA LYS A 84 8.73 -12.36 8.47
C LYS A 84 8.25 -12.34 9.92
N GLU A 85 8.91 -13.08 10.79
CA GLU A 85 8.51 -13.17 12.20
C GLU A 85 8.63 -11.82 12.92
N GLN A 86 9.73 -11.11 12.67
CA GLN A 86 9.95 -9.78 13.25
C GLN A 86 8.89 -8.78 12.78
N PHE A 87 8.58 -8.79 11.49
CA PHE A 87 7.55 -7.93 10.90
C PHE A 87 6.17 -8.23 11.50
N GLN A 88 5.81 -9.52 11.58
CA GLN A 88 4.53 -9.95 12.17
C GLN A 88 4.40 -9.52 13.63
N ALA A 89 5.44 -9.71 14.43
CA ALA A 89 5.45 -9.29 15.83
C ALA A 89 5.29 -7.76 15.96
N ALA A 90 6.02 -6.99 15.14
CA ALA A 90 5.94 -5.54 15.12
C ALA A 90 4.56 -5.03 14.66
N TYR A 91 3.96 -5.71 13.68
CA TYR A 91 2.61 -5.40 13.23
C TYR A 91 1.58 -5.63 14.36
N GLN A 92 1.62 -6.80 15.01
CA GLN A 92 0.73 -7.12 16.12
C GLN A 92 0.88 -6.15 17.29
N GLN A 93 2.11 -5.77 17.62
CA GLN A 93 2.36 -4.73 18.63
C GLN A 93 1.71 -3.40 18.23
N GLY A 94 1.86 -2.97 16.99
CA GLY A 94 1.25 -1.74 16.48
C GLY A 94 -0.28 -1.77 16.56
N VAL A 95 -0.90 -2.90 16.23
CA VAL A 95 -2.35 -3.09 16.37
C VAL A 95 -2.77 -2.98 17.84
N GLN A 96 -2.05 -3.62 18.77
CA GLN A 96 -2.35 -3.54 20.20
C GLN A 96 -2.21 -2.10 20.74
N GLU A 97 -1.16 -1.39 20.36
CA GLU A 97 -0.96 0.02 20.73
C GLU A 97 -2.09 0.90 20.17
N ALA A 98 -2.52 0.63 18.96
CA ALA A 98 -3.63 1.32 18.33
C ALA A 98 -4.95 1.10 19.08
N MET A 99 -5.26 -0.14 19.41
CA MET A 99 -6.45 -0.50 20.18
C MET A 99 -6.43 0.13 21.59
N ALA A 100 -5.28 0.12 22.25
CA ALA A 100 -5.12 0.72 23.58
C ALA A 100 -5.31 2.26 23.59
N ASN A 101 -5.09 2.90 22.45
CA ASN A 101 -5.26 4.34 22.25
C ASN A 101 -6.58 4.71 21.56
N GLN A 102 -7.47 3.77 21.33
CA GLN A 102 -8.76 4.02 20.73
C GLN A 102 -9.58 5.01 21.60
N GLY A 103 -10.12 6.05 20.96
CA GLY A 103 -10.88 7.09 21.67
C GLY A 103 -10.02 8.19 22.32
N VAL A 104 -8.70 8.08 22.31
CA VAL A 104 -7.83 9.21 22.68
C VAL A 104 -7.79 10.18 21.51
N GLU A 105 -8.38 11.34 21.66
CA GLU A 105 -8.34 12.40 20.66
C GLU A 105 -6.91 12.96 20.54
N ASP A 106 -6.21 12.59 19.49
CA ASP A 106 -5.01 13.31 19.06
C ASP A 106 -5.46 14.43 18.11
N LYS A 107 -5.36 15.67 18.59
CA LYS A 107 -5.75 16.85 17.80
C LYS A 107 -4.69 17.30 16.80
N VAL A 108 -3.61 16.55 16.67
CA VAL A 108 -2.53 16.89 15.74
C VAL A 108 -2.94 16.47 14.33
N GLN A 109 -3.20 17.45 13.48
CA GLN A 109 -3.38 17.23 12.05
C GLN A 109 -2.00 17.12 11.40
N TYR A 110 -1.78 16.02 10.69
CA TYR A 110 -0.52 15.77 10.00
C TYR A 110 -0.62 16.18 8.54
N THR A 111 0.44 16.81 8.04
CA THR A 111 0.57 17.14 6.63
C THR A 111 1.80 16.46 6.05
N ILE A 112 1.61 15.65 5.02
CA ILE A 112 2.67 14.85 4.38
C ILE A 112 2.99 15.46 3.02
N PRO A 113 4.21 15.98 2.80
CA PRO A 113 4.64 16.42 1.48
C PRO A 113 4.83 15.23 0.53
N VAL A 114 4.22 15.29 -0.65
CA VAL A 114 4.27 14.24 -1.68
C VAL A 114 5.09 14.70 -2.86
N ILE A 115 5.93 13.82 -3.37
CA ILE A 115 6.63 13.97 -4.64
C ILE A 115 6.30 12.82 -5.58
N PHE A 116 5.83 13.15 -6.79
CA PHE A 116 5.57 12.21 -7.86
C PHE A 116 6.77 12.16 -8.81
N HIS A 117 7.43 11.01 -8.85
CA HIS A 117 8.51 10.71 -9.79
C HIS A 117 7.92 10.09 -11.05
N VAL A 118 7.71 10.87 -12.09
CA VAL A 118 7.18 10.38 -13.37
C VAL A 118 8.32 9.83 -14.21
N VAL A 119 8.46 8.51 -14.26
CA VAL A 119 9.49 7.80 -15.03
C VAL A 119 8.87 7.33 -16.33
N TYR A 120 9.21 8.00 -17.44
CA TYR A 120 8.50 7.81 -18.71
C TYR A 120 9.44 7.59 -19.90
N LYS A 121 9.01 6.75 -20.84
CA LYS A 121 9.66 6.55 -22.13
C LYS A 121 8.88 7.21 -23.27
N THR A 122 7.57 7.16 -23.22
CA THR A 122 6.69 7.70 -24.27
C THR A 122 5.89 8.89 -23.77
N ALA A 123 5.33 9.66 -24.69
CA ALA A 123 4.47 10.80 -24.35
C ALA A 123 3.23 10.35 -23.53
N ALA A 124 2.69 9.16 -23.80
CA ALA A 124 1.56 8.63 -23.04
C ALA A 124 1.92 8.32 -21.58
N GLN A 125 3.14 7.83 -21.33
CA GLN A 125 3.64 7.56 -19.97
C GLN A 125 4.01 8.84 -19.21
N ASN A 126 4.23 9.96 -19.91
CA ASN A 126 4.51 11.25 -19.29
C ASN A 126 3.19 11.91 -18.87
N VAL A 127 2.54 11.32 -17.86
CA VAL A 127 1.25 11.77 -17.36
C VAL A 127 1.24 13.28 -17.08
N THR A 128 0.15 13.94 -17.42
CA THR A 128 0.02 15.38 -17.28
C THR A 128 -0.12 15.82 -15.82
N ASN A 129 0.20 17.07 -15.53
CA ASN A 129 -0.06 17.65 -14.21
C ASN A 129 -1.55 17.57 -13.84
N ALA A 130 -2.46 17.74 -14.78
CA ALA A 130 -3.89 17.62 -14.53
C ALA A 130 -4.29 16.21 -14.05
N GLN A 131 -3.71 15.16 -14.61
CA GLN A 131 -3.94 13.79 -14.16
C GLN A 131 -3.38 13.57 -12.75
N ILE A 132 -2.15 14.03 -12.47
CA ILE A 132 -1.55 13.96 -11.14
C ILE A 132 -2.41 14.71 -10.11
N MET A 133 -2.84 15.92 -10.43
CA MET A 133 -3.71 16.72 -9.55
C MET A 133 -5.06 16.05 -9.30
N ALA A 134 -5.61 15.34 -10.28
CA ALA A 134 -6.87 14.64 -10.11
C ALA A 134 -6.76 13.51 -9.06
N VAL A 135 -5.76 12.64 -9.15
CA VAL A 135 -5.53 11.57 -8.16
C VAL A 135 -5.09 12.12 -6.81
N PHE A 136 -4.28 13.19 -6.79
CA PHE A 136 -3.85 13.84 -5.56
C PHE A 136 -5.01 14.52 -4.79
N ASN A 137 -5.89 15.21 -5.50
CA ASN A 137 -7.07 15.82 -4.89
C ASN A 137 -8.02 14.75 -4.36
N LYS A 138 -8.16 13.64 -5.09
CA LYS A 138 -8.97 12.49 -4.65
C LYS A 138 -8.41 11.87 -3.38
N LEU A 139 -7.10 11.67 -3.30
CA LEU A 139 -6.41 11.21 -2.10
C LEU A 139 -6.76 12.07 -0.88
N ASN A 140 -6.65 13.40 -1.00
CA ASN A 140 -6.99 14.31 0.11
C ASN A 140 -8.46 14.22 0.50
N GLN A 141 -9.38 14.15 -0.48
CA GLN A 141 -10.81 14.00 -0.20
C GLN A 141 -11.10 12.72 0.57
N ASP A 142 -10.50 11.60 0.16
CA ASP A 142 -10.72 10.28 0.76
C ASP A 142 -10.18 10.23 2.21
N TYR A 143 -8.99 10.75 2.46
CA TYR A 143 -8.36 10.75 3.79
C TYR A 143 -8.99 11.73 4.77
N GLN A 144 -9.66 12.77 4.28
CA GLN A 144 -10.34 13.78 5.09
C GLN A 144 -11.85 13.56 5.17
N LEU A 145 -12.34 12.44 4.64
CA LEU A 145 -13.78 12.15 4.54
C LEU A 145 -14.56 13.28 3.85
N GLN A 146 -13.99 13.84 2.79
CA GLN A 146 -14.60 14.91 1.96
C GLN A 146 -15.08 14.38 0.61
N ASN A 147 -14.94 13.08 0.37
CA ASN A 147 -15.46 12.43 -0.83
C ASN A 147 -16.98 12.31 -0.75
N ALA A 148 -17.67 12.83 -1.75
CA ALA A 148 -19.14 12.89 -1.79
C ALA A 148 -19.82 11.51 -1.74
N ASP A 149 -19.12 10.46 -2.16
CA ASP A 149 -19.61 9.09 -2.20
C ASP A 149 -19.42 8.32 -0.87
N ALA A 150 -18.85 8.92 0.16
CA ALA A 150 -18.79 8.32 1.51
C ALA A 150 -20.17 7.92 2.04
N SER A 151 -21.22 8.63 1.62
CA SER A 151 -22.61 8.29 1.97
C SER A 151 -23.10 6.96 1.40
N ASN A 152 -22.37 6.36 0.45
CA ASN A 152 -22.69 5.04 -0.11
C ASN A 152 -22.25 3.88 0.80
N ALA A 153 -21.51 4.15 1.88
CA ALA A 153 -21.16 3.15 2.88
C ALA A 153 -22.45 2.55 3.50
N ARG A 154 -22.45 1.23 3.67
CA ARG A 154 -23.61 0.50 4.19
C ARG A 154 -23.73 0.62 5.72
N GLY A 155 -24.12 1.80 6.20
CA GLY A 155 -24.31 2.08 7.63
C GLY A 155 -25.25 1.13 8.36
N SER A 156 -26.19 0.47 7.63
CA SER A 156 -27.08 -0.57 8.19
C SER A 156 -26.33 -1.78 8.75
N TYR A 157 -25.10 -2.01 8.33
CA TYR A 157 -24.23 -3.05 8.86
C TYR A 157 -23.20 -2.54 9.88
N GLY A 158 -23.32 -1.27 10.30
CA GLY A 158 -22.39 -0.65 11.23
C GLY A 158 -21.13 -0.09 10.56
N PHE A 159 -21.07 -0.07 9.24
CA PHE A 159 -19.92 0.48 8.51
C PHE A 159 -19.99 2.00 8.50
N VAL A 160 -19.11 2.62 9.26
CA VAL A 160 -19.09 4.07 9.46
C VAL A 160 -17.81 4.65 8.88
N PRO A 161 -17.92 5.53 7.87
CA PRO A 161 -16.75 6.22 7.33
C PRO A 161 -16.07 7.07 8.39
N ALA A 162 -14.73 7.07 8.38
CA ALA A 162 -13.91 7.84 9.31
C ALA A 162 -13.01 8.85 8.59
N ASN A 163 -12.85 10.01 9.22
CA ASN A 163 -11.81 10.96 8.87
C ASN A 163 -10.48 10.49 9.44
N VAL A 164 -9.49 10.29 8.59
CA VAL A 164 -8.14 9.85 9.00
C VAL A 164 -7.31 11.01 9.58
N ASP A 165 -7.74 12.27 9.36
CA ASP A 165 -7.07 13.50 9.79
C ASP A 165 -5.64 13.66 9.22
N VAL A 166 -5.39 13.10 8.04
CA VAL A 166 -4.13 13.24 7.30
C VAL A 166 -4.35 14.13 6.08
N ASN A 167 -3.53 15.17 5.97
CA ASN A 167 -3.46 16.00 4.78
C ASN A 167 -2.22 15.64 3.97
N PHE A 168 -2.32 15.80 2.67
CA PHE A 168 -1.18 15.72 1.78
C PHE A 168 -0.98 17.07 1.11
N CYS A 169 0.27 17.51 0.98
CA CYS A 169 0.62 18.70 0.21
C CYS A 169 1.67 18.34 -0.85
N LEU A 170 1.73 19.11 -1.92
CA LEU A 170 2.74 18.91 -2.95
C LEU A 170 4.09 19.45 -2.48
N ALA A 171 5.17 18.71 -2.72
CA ALA A 171 6.53 19.19 -2.52
C ALA A 171 6.76 20.45 -3.33
N GLN A 172 7.30 21.50 -2.71
CA GLN A 172 7.57 22.80 -3.37
C GLN A 172 9.01 22.94 -3.80
N ARG A 173 9.92 22.15 -3.20
CA ARG A 173 11.37 22.25 -3.40
C ARG A 173 11.96 20.86 -3.61
N ASP A 174 13.05 20.82 -4.37
CA ASP A 174 13.88 19.63 -4.52
C ASP A 174 14.73 19.36 -3.25
N PRO A 175 15.46 18.24 -3.14
CA PRO A 175 16.31 17.94 -2.00
C PRO A 175 17.45 18.95 -1.77
N LEU A 176 17.82 19.73 -2.77
CA LEU A 176 18.84 20.80 -2.68
C LEU A 176 18.23 22.13 -2.24
N GLY A 177 16.89 22.21 -2.08
CA GLY A 177 16.18 23.41 -1.69
C GLY A 177 15.75 24.32 -2.84
N ASN A 178 15.98 23.95 -4.09
CA ASN A 178 15.57 24.73 -5.24
C ASN A 178 14.05 24.60 -5.45
N PRO A 179 13.35 25.68 -5.86
CA PRO A 179 11.94 25.59 -6.21
C PRO A 179 11.71 24.63 -7.36
N LEU A 180 10.67 23.78 -7.25
CA LEU A 180 10.22 22.94 -8.36
C LEU A 180 9.48 23.80 -9.38
N SER A 181 9.78 23.62 -10.66
CA SER A 181 9.03 24.26 -11.76
C SER A 181 7.59 23.76 -11.86
N GLU A 182 7.37 22.53 -11.43
CA GLU A 182 6.06 21.85 -11.34
C GLU A 182 5.93 21.31 -9.90
N PRO A 183 5.19 21.98 -9.00
CA PRO A 183 5.07 21.56 -7.62
C PRO A 183 4.64 20.11 -7.49
N GLY A 184 5.36 19.34 -6.66
CA GLY A 184 5.10 17.94 -6.42
C GLY A 184 5.46 16.99 -7.56
N VAL A 185 6.10 17.44 -8.64
CA VAL A 185 6.39 16.58 -9.80
C VAL A 185 7.86 16.64 -10.17
N HIS A 186 8.45 15.46 -10.33
CA HIS A 186 9.80 15.24 -10.81
C HIS A 186 9.76 14.29 -12.02
N ARG A 187 10.07 14.80 -13.22
CA ARG A 187 9.96 14.05 -14.47
C ARG A 187 11.31 13.53 -14.93
N VAL A 188 11.38 12.23 -15.22
CA VAL A 188 12.59 11.53 -15.64
C VAL A 188 12.30 10.70 -16.88
N SER A 189 12.94 11.05 -17.99
CA SER A 189 12.88 10.23 -19.20
C SER A 189 13.74 8.97 -19.04
N THR A 190 13.25 7.85 -19.57
CA THR A 190 13.97 6.57 -19.54
C THR A 190 13.98 5.91 -20.91
N THR A 191 14.93 5.01 -21.13
CA THR A 191 14.96 4.10 -22.29
C THR A 191 14.28 2.76 -22.00
N VAL A 192 13.94 2.49 -20.73
CA VAL A 192 13.30 1.26 -20.29
C VAL A 192 11.84 1.23 -20.77
N ASN A 193 11.43 0.09 -21.34
CA ASN A 193 10.08 -0.07 -21.88
C ASN A 193 9.03 -0.22 -20.77
N TYR A 194 9.37 -1.01 -19.76
CA TYR A 194 8.52 -1.33 -18.60
C TYR A 194 9.39 -1.82 -17.44
N PHE A 195 8.87 -1.70 -16.24
CA PHE A 195 9.45 -2.26 -15.03
C PHE A 195 8.61 -3.45 -14.58
N ASN A 196 9.23 -4.63 -14.52
CA ASN A 196 8.50 -5.86 -14.25
C ASN A 196 8.33 -6.05 -12.74
N PRO A 197 7.09 -6.03 -12.20
CA PRO A 197 6.85 -6.12 -10.75
C PRO A 197 7.24 -7.48 -10.16
N ASN A 198 7.34 -8.53 -10.98
CA ASN A 198 7.68 -9.87 -10.51
C ASN A 198 9.19 -10.11 -10.38
N THR A 199 10.00 -9.41 -11.18
CA THR A 199 11.45 -9.65 -11.27
C THR A 199 12.28 -8.46 -10.82
N ASN A 200 11.83 -7.25 -11.13
CA ASN A 200 12.58 -5.99 -11.02
C ASN A 200 11.72 -4.88 -10.40
N GLU A 201 10.96 -5.23 -9.37
CA GLU A 201 9.96 -4.35 -8.74
C GLU A 201 10.51 -3.02 -8.21
N ASN A 202 11.82 -2.91 -8.05
CA ASN A 202 12.44 -1.69 -7.54
C ASN A 202 13.31 -0.95 -8.58
N ASP A 203 13.42 -1.44 -9.81
CA ASP A 203 14.32 -0.86 -10.81
C ASP A 203 13.97 0.60 -11.15
N MET A 204 12.69 1.00 -11.11
CA MET A 204 12.30 2.40 -11.30
C MET A 204 12.81 3.34 -10.20
N LYS A 205 13.32 2.79 -9.10
CA LYS A 205 13.82 3.56 -7.95
C LYS A 205 15.33 3.80 -8.00
N TYR A 206 16.01 3.37 -9.09
CA TYR A 206 17.45 3.53 -9.25
C TYR A 206 17.82 4.11 -10.61
N THR A 207 18.72 5.09 -10.63
CA THR A 207 19.22 5.68 -11.87
C THR A 207 19.95 4.66 -12.74
N ALA A 208 20.68 3.73 -12.13
CA ALA A 208 21.44 2.71 -12.85
C ALA A 208 20.56 1.76 -13.68
N THR A 209 19.32 1.58 -13.30
CA THR A 209 18.31 0.74 -13.98
C THR A 209 17.28 1.53 -14.78
N GLY A 210 17.53 2.83 -14.98
CA GLY A 210 16.71 3.70 -15.82
C GLY A 210 15.59 4.43 -15.07
N GLY A 211 15.58 4.37 -13.75
CA GLY A 211 14.64 5.08 -12.89
C GLY A 211 15.25 6.32 -12.23
N THR A 212 14.73 6.67 -11.06
CA THR A 212 15.20 7.80 -10.24
C THR A 212 15.13 7.46 -8.77
N PRO A 213 16.16 7.81 -7.96
CA PRO A 213 16.17 7.50 -6.53
C PRO A 213 15.10 8.26 -5.75
N SER A 214 14.74 7.69 -4.60
CA SER A 214 13.88 8.33 -3.62
C SER A 214 14.49 9.63 -3.10
N TRP A 215 13.64 10.60 -2.82
CA TRP A 215 14.01 11.74 -1.98
C TRP A 215 13.93 11.34 -0.50
N ASP A 216 14.53 12.16 0.36
CA ASP A 216 14.58 11.92 1.81
C ASP A 216 13.18 11.59 2.38
N ARG A 217 12.96 10.32 2.72
CA ARG A 217 11.67 9.82 3.22
C ARG A 217 11.22 10.43 4.54
N THR A 218 12.11 11.12 5.26
CA THR A 218 11.75 11.85 6.48
C THR A 218 11.05 13.18 6.17
N LYS A 219 11.09 13.60 4.90
CA LYS A 219 10.52 14.86 4.40
C LYS A 219 9.48 14.68 3.32
N TYR A 220 9.54 13.57 2.57
CA TYR A 220 8.70 13.35 1.40
C TYR A 220 8.12 11.94 1.38
N LEU A 221 6.84 11.83 1.06
CA LEU A 221 6.26 10.60 0.53
C LEU A 221 6.64 10.50 -0.94
N ASN A 222 7.45 9.51 -1.29
CA ASN A 222 7.87 9.24 -2.65
C ASN A 222 6.83 8.38 -3.37
N VAL A 223 6.34 8.83 -4.52
CA VAL A 223 5.42 8.09 -5.37
C VAL A 223 6.02 8.00 -6.77
N TRP A 224 6.34 6.80 -7.24
CA TRP A 224 6.79 6.59 -8.62
C TRP A 224 5.60 6.28 -9.51
N ILE A 225 5.53 6.96 -10.64
CA ILE A 225 4.57 6.71 -11.73
C ILE A 225 5.37 6.17 -12.91
N ALA A 226 5.13 4.92 -13.29
CA ALA A 226 5.89 4.26 -14.34
C ALA A 226 5.02 3.23 -15.08
N ASN A 227 5.51 2.70 -16.20
CA ASN A 227 4.90 1.53 -16.83
C ASN A 227 5.29 0.28 -16.05
N ILE A 228 4.36 -0.26 -15.27
CA ILE A 228 4.56 -1.44 -14.45
C ILE A 228 3.90 -2.62 -15.15
N SER A 229 4.67 -3.35 -15.95
CA SER A 229 4.16 -4.50 -16.70
C SER A 229 5.21 -5.60 -16.85
N ASN A 230 4.79 -6.78 -17.27
CA ASN A 230 5.70 -7.86 -17.63
C ASN A 230 6.09 -7.87 -19.13
N GLY A 231 5.71 -6.83 -19.87
CA GLY A 231 5.96 -6.70 -21.30
C GLY A 231 5.01 -7.49 -22.21
N ALA A 232 4.18 -8.37 -21.66
CA ALA A 232 3.15 -9.12 -22.38
C ALA A 232 1.75 -8.50 -22.25
N GLY A 233 1.67 -7.26 -21.75
CA GLY A 233 0.41 -6.56 -21.52
C GLY A 233 -0.20 -6.83 -20.15
N TYR A 234 0.50 -7.53 -19.27
CA TYR A 234 0.09 -7.74 -17.88
C TYR A 234 0.87 -6.79 -16.98
N GLY A 235 0.21 -6.04 -16.16
CA GLY A 235 0.78 -5.15 -15.17
C GLY A 235 -0.10 -5.19 -13.91
N ILE A 236 0.21 -4.34 -12.98
CA ILE A 236 -0.52 -4.10 -11.74
C ILE A 236 -0.82 -2.62 -11.63
N ALA A 237 -1.85 -2.25 -10.87
CA ALA A 237 -2.20 -0.84 -10.70
C ALA A 237 -1.22 -0.12 -9.77
N GLY A 238 -0.71 -0.81 -8.74
CA GLY A 238 0.25 -0.25 -7.82
C GLY A 238 0.77 -1.23 -6.78
N TYR A 239 1.65 -0.73 -5.94
CA TYR A 239 2.11 -1.37 -4.70
C TYR A 239 2.82 -0.38 -3.77
N ALA A 240 2.85 -0.72 -2.50
CA ALA A 240 3.65 -0.04 -1.49
C ALA A 240 4.38 -1.06 -0.60
N TYR A 241 5.40 -0.59 0.13
CA TYR A 241 5.96 -1.36 1.22
C TYR A 241 5.24 -0.99 2.52
N LEU A 242 4.69 -1.98 3.23
CA LEU A 242 4.09 -1.76 4.53
C LEU A 242 5.18 -1.38 5.55
N ALA A 243 4.86 -0.38 6.36
CA ALA A 243 5.68 0.00 7.50
C ALA A 243 5.10 -0.56 8.80
N THR A 244 5.98 -0.91 9.73
CA THR A 244 5.62 -1.16 11.13
C THR A 244 6.34 -0.18 12.04
N THR A 245 5.98 -0.14 13.32
CA THR A 245 6.63 0.74 14.30
C THR A 245 8.13 0.49 14.47
N SER A 246 8.60 -0.72 14.18
CA SER A 246 9.99 -1.13 14.38
C SER A 246 10.69 -1.67 13.14
N SER A 247 9.97 -1.79 12.00
CA SER A 247 10.54 -2.33 10.76
C SER A 247 10.08 -1.51 9.56
N LEU A 248 11.03 -0.90 8.88
CA LEU A 248 10.81 -0.21 7.61
C LEU A 248 11.65 -0.85 6.51
N PRO A 249 11.19 -0.78 5.27
CA PRO A 249 12.05 -1.10 4.13
C PRO A 249 13.24 -0.14 4.07
N PRO A 250 14.34 -0.51 3.39
CA PRO A 250 15.43 0.43 3.11
C PRO A 250 14.92 1.71 2.47
N ALA A 251 15.52 2.85 2.83
CA ALA A 251 15.07 4.17 2.35
C ALA A 251 15.03 4.27 0.81
N ALA A 252 15.91 3.54 0.12
CA ALA A 252 15.99 3.54 -1.33
C ALA A 252 14.74 2.94 -2.02
N ILE A 253 14.03 2.04 -1.33
CA ILE A 253 12.84 1.36 -1.88
C ILE A 253 11.55 1.78 -1.17
N ASP A 254 11.63 2.58 -0.11
CA ASP A 254 10.46 3.06 0.65
C ASP A 254 9.64 4.06 -0.17
N GLY A 255 8.35 3.81 -0.25
CA GLY A 255 7.40 4.63 -0.98
C GLY A 255 6.41 3.80 -1.79
N ILE A 256 5.72 4.46 -2.69
CA ILE A 256 4.61 3.93 -3.46
C ILE A 256 4.99 3.88 -4.93
N VAL A 257 4.55 2.85 -5.63
CA VAL A 257 4.64 2.75 -7.09
C VAL A 257 3.23 2.58 -7.64
N ILE A 258 2.87 3.38 -8.64
CA ILE A 258 1.60 3.27 -9.37
C ILE A 258 1.84 3.24 -10.87
N ASP A 259 1.01 2.48 -11.58
CA ASP A 259 1.07 2.43 -13.03
C ASP A 259 0.59 3.74 -13.66
N TYR A 260 1.23 4.15 -14.75
CA TYR A 260 0.94 5.42 -15.43
C TYR A 260 -0.47 5.49 -16.05
N ASP A 261 -1.11 4.36 -16.28
CA ASP A 261 -2.45 4.24 -16.86
C ASP A 261 -3.45 3.84 -15.77
N MET A 262 -3.36 2.63 -15.24
CA MET A 262 -4.28 2.13 -14.22
C MET A 262 -4.20 2.86 -12.90
N GLY A 263 -3.00 3.17 -12.43
CA GLY A 263 -2.78 3.92 -11.19
C GLY A 263 -3.32 5.34 -11.25
N MET A 264 -3.46 5.89 -12.46
CA MET A 264 -3.97 7.23 -12.70
C MET A 264 -5.49 7.27 -12.93
N TYR A 265 -6.18 6.14 -12.91
CA TYR A 265 -7.64 6.08 -13.00
C TYR A 265 -8.28 6.55 -11.69
N VAL A 266 -8.76 7.78 -11.67
CA VAL A 266 -9.28 8.45 -10.45
C VAL A 266 -10.39 7.66 -9.74
N PRO A 267 -11.40 7.10 -10.43
CA PRO A 267 -12.43 6.27 -9.78
C PRO A 267 -11.89 5.00 -9.12
N GLY A 268 -10.75 4.48 -9.59
CA GLY A 268 -10.13 3.27 -9.04
C GLY A 268 -9.41 3.48 -7.70
N ARG A 269 -9.14 4.72 -7.30
CA ARG A 269 -8.52 5.08 -6.00
C ARG A 269 -7.23 4.33 -5.67
N VAL A 270 -6.45 3.98 -6.69
CA VAL A 270 -5.20 3.23 -6.50
C VAL A 270 -4.26 3.96 -5.54
N LEU A 271 -4.05 5.27 -5.74
CA LEU A 271 -3.18 6.05 -4.85
C LEU A 271 -3.70 6.07 -3.41
N THR A 272 -5.01 6.20 -3.18
CA THR A 272 -5.64 6.14 -1.85
C THR A 272 -5.36 4.80 -1.17
N HIS A 273 -5.51 3.70 -1.90
CA HIS A 273 -5.25 2.33 -1.46
C HIS A 273 -3.77 2.13 -1.08
N GLU A 274 -2.86 2.46 -2.00
CA GLU A 274 -1.42 2.28 -1.77
C GLU A 274 -0.87 3.17 -0.65
N VAL A 275 -1.44 4.36 -0.43
CA VAL A 275 -1.13 5.18 0.74
C VAL A 275 -1.59 4.49 2.02
N GLY A 276 -2.71 3.77 2.01
CA GLY A 276 -3.14 2.92 3.14
C GLY A 276 -2.07 1.89 3.51
N HIS A 277 -1.56 1.16 2.53
CA HIS A 277 -0.44 0.23 2.74
C HIS A 277 0.82 0.94 3.24
N TYR A 278 1.19 2.04 2.62
CA TYR A 278 2.36 2.84 3.06
C TYR A 278 2.23 3.29 4.52
N LEU A 279 1.03 3.55 5.01
CA LEU A 279 0.75 3.89 6.41
C LEU A 279 0.60 2.67 7.32
N GLY A 280 0.68 1.45 6.79
CA GLY A 280 0.71 0.20 7.55
C GLY A 280 -0.60 -0.59 7.55
N LEU A 281 -1.60 -0.22 6.73
CA LEU A 281 -2.81 -1.04 6.59
C LEU A 281 -2.59 -2.21 5.65
N PRO A 282 -2.92 -3.44 6.05
CA PRO A 282 -3.05 -4.57 5.13
C PRO A 282 -4.38 -4.48 4.37
N HIS A 283 -4.60 -5.41 3.46
CA HIS A 283 -5.92 -5.61 2.88
C HIS A 283 -6.93 -6.06 3.96
N THR A 284 -8.22 -5.85 3.69
CA THR A 284 -9.31 -6.22 4.62
C THR A 284 -9.37 -7.72 4.93
N TRP A 285 -8.84 -8.57 4.04
CA TRP A 285 -8.70 -10.03 4.26
C TRP A 285 -7.38 -10.41 4.92
N GLY A 286 -6.54 -9.45 5.30
CA GLY A 286 -5.22 -9.65 5.83
C GLY A 286 -4.15 -9.71 4.73
N ASN A 287 -3.03 -10.33 5.06
CA ASN A 287 -1.95 -10.54 4.11
C ASN A 287 -2.17 -11.79 3.23
N TYR A 288 -1.27 -12.03 2.29
CA TYR A 288 -1.34 -13.12 1.32
C TYR A 288 -1.55 -14.52 1.95
N ASP A 289 -1.00 -14.75 3.14
CA ASP A 289 -1.17 -16.00 3.89
C ASP A 289 -2.53 -16.11 4.61
N GLY A 290 -3.31 -15.01 4.65
CA GLY A 290 -4.56 -14.88 5.37
C GLY A 290 -5.81 -15.25 4.57
N GLN A 291 -5.66 -15.69 3.34
CA GLN A 291 -6.83 -16.00 2.50
C GLN A 291 -7.69 -17.12 3.08
N GLY A 292 -9.00 -16.90 3.02
CA GLY A 292 -10.00 -17.81 3.57
C GLY A 292 -10.45 -17.44 4.96
N CYS A 293 -11.63 -17.93 5.33
CA CYS A 293 -12.30 -17.56 6.60
C CYS A 293 -11.55 -17.96 7.87
N SER A 294 -10.58 -18.84 7.79
CA SER A 294 -9.76 -19.20 8.96
C SER A 294 -8.83 -18.05 9.36
N ASN A 295 -8.26 -17.38 8.39
CA ASN A 295 -7.21 -16.37 8.58
C ASN A 295 -7.57 -14.98 7.97
N GLY A 296 -8.68 -14.86 7.24
CA GLY A 296 -9.08 -13.67 6.50
C GLY A 296 -9.45 -12.50 7.41
N ASN A 297 -8.44 -11.86 8.01
CA ASN A 297 -8.60 -10.71 8.91
C ASN A 297 -7.34 -9.87 8.90
N ASP A 298 -7.50 -8.56 8.86
CA ASP A 298 -6.42 -7.57 8.94
C ASP A 298 -5.96 -7.31 10.39
N GLY A 299 -6.58 -7.96 11.38
CA GLY A 299 -6.29 -7.78 12.80
C GLY A 299 -7.00 -6.61 13.46
N LEU A 300 -7.86 -5.87 12.72
CA LEU A 300 -8.60 -4.72 13.21
C LEU A 300 -10.05 -5.11 13.55
N ALA A 301 -10.59 -4.57 14.64
CA ALA A 301 -11.90 -4.96 15.14
C ALA A 301 -13.06 -4.35 14.34
N ASP A 302 -12.83 -3.26 13.64
CA ASP A 302 -13.77 -2.50 12.84
C ASP A 302 -13.95 -3.05 11.42
N THR A 303 -13.08 -3.98 11.01
CA THR A 303 -13.13 -4.66 9.72
C THR A 303 -13.65 -6.08 9.90
N PRO A 304 -14.81 -6.44 9.31
CA PRO A 304 -15.34 -7.79 9.39
C PRO A 304 -14.43 -8.80 8.70
N LYS A 305 -14.36 -9.99 9.29
CA LYS A 305 -13.62 -11.10 8.71
C LYS A 305 -14.13 -11.44 7.31
N THR A 306 -13.23 -11.46 6.34
CA THR A 306 -13.55 -11.76 4.93
C THR A 306 -12.59 -12.81 4.36
N ALA A 307 -13.07 -13.62 3.41
CA ALA A 307 -12.31 -14.73 2.84
C ALA A 307 -11.29 -14.31 1.76
N GLY A 308 -11.37 -13.09 1.29
CA GLY A 308 -10.54 -12.58 0.20
C GLY A 308 -11.08 -11.27 -0.37
N PRO A 309 -10.48 -10.77 -1.46
CA PRO A 309 -10.88 -9.52 -2.08
C PRO A 309 -12.29 -9.58 -2.66
N SER A 310 -12.97 -8.45 -2.63
CA SER A 310 -14.25 -8.28 -3.32
C SER A 310 -14.01 -7.65 -4.70
N PHE A 311 -14.58 -8.27 -5.71
CA PHE A 311 -14.52 -7.76 -7.08
C PHE A 311 -15.94 -7.51 -7.58
N ASN A 312 -16.34 -6.24 -7.69
CA ASN A 312 -17.67 -5.87 -8.20
C ASN A 312 -17.65 -5.72 -9.71
N TYR A 313 -17.49 -6.82 -10.40
CA TYR A 313 -17.28 -6.88 -11.85
C TYR A 313 -18.48 -6.39 -12.68
N SER A 314 -19.68 -6.32 -12.11
CA SER A 314 -20.89 -5.88 -12.83
C SER A 314 -21.22 -4.40 -12.66
N GLY A 315 -20.36 -3.62 -12.01
CA GLY A 315 -20.63 -2.21 -11.69
C GLY A 315 -21.69 -2.02 -10.62
N SER A 316 -22.17 -3.09 -10.00
CA SER A 316 -23.18 -3.03 -8.93
C SER A 316 -22.52 -3.16 -7.58
N CYS A 317 -22.59 -2.08 -6.78
CA CYS A 317 -22.16 -2.07 -5.39
C CYS A 317 -23.25 -2.69 -4.50
N SER A 318 -23.54 -3.96 -4.68
CA SER A 318 -24.60 -4.66 -3.95
C SER A 318 -24.18 -6.07 -3.55
N GLY A 319 -24.79 -6.57 -2.50
CA GLY A 319 -24.58 -7.91 -1.98
C GLY A 319 -23.32 -8.06 -1.12
N ASN A 320 -23.01 -9.28 -0.78
CA ASN A 320 -21.82 -9.67 -0.05
C ASN A 320 -20.96 -10.56 -0.93
N GLN A 321 -19.69 -10.20 -1.04
CA GLN A 321 -18.70 -10.99 -1.72
C GLN A 321 -17.67 -11.49 -0.67
N GLN A 322 -17.12 -12.67 -0.90
CA GLN A 322 -16.07 -13.22 -0.03
C GLN A 322 -16.42 -13.24 1.47
N THR A 323 -17.70 -13.37 1.80
CA THR A 323 -18.18 -13.37 3.19
C THR A 323 -17.73 -14.63 3.93
N CYS A 324 -17.42 -14.44 5.21
CA CYS A 324 -17.35 -15.52 6.19
C CYS A 324 -18.70 -15.67 6.90
N SER A 325 -19.00 -16.87 7.43
CA SER A 325 -20.28 -17.13 8.12
C SER A 325 -20.56 -16.10 9.21
N GLY A 326 -21.71 -15.45 9.12
CA GLY A 326 -22.18 -14.46 10.09
C GLY A 326 -21.62 -13.04 9.91
N THR A 327 -20.79 -12.79 8.89
CA THR A 327 -20.22 -11.46 8.61
C THR A 327 -20.69 -10.89 7.27
N GLN A 328 -20.64 -9.58 7.17
CA GLN A 328 -20.84 -8.84 5.92
C GLN A 328 -19.50 -8.32 5.44
N THR A 329 -19.15 -8.55 4.19
CA THR A 329 -17.91 -8.02 3.61
C THR A 329 -17.96 -6.49 3.55
N GLN A 330 -16.90 -5.84 4.01
CA GLN A 330 -16.77 -4.38 3.96
C GLN A 330 -16.09 -3.95 2.65
N TYR A 331 -16.72 -4.24 1.52
CA TYR A 331 -16.17 -3.92 0.20
C TYR A 331 -16.10 -2.42 -0.11
N GLU A 332 -16.68 -1.59 0.75
CA GLU A 332 -16.56 -0.14 0.69
C GLU A 332 -15.23 0.41 1.24
N ASN A 333 -14.47 -0.43 1.95
CA ASN A 333 -13.19 -0.04 2.52
C ASN A 333 -12.15 0.17 1.41
N PHE A 334 -11.38 1.26 1.48
CA PHE A 334 -10.32 1.55 0.50
C PHE A 334 -9.23 0.46 0.45
N MET A 335 -9.14 -0.40 1.45
CA MET A 335 -8.20 -1.54 1.47
C MET A 335 -8.77 -2.82 0.84
N ASP A 336 -9.96 -2.78 0.23
CA ASP A 336 -10.51 -3.84 -0.63
C ASP A 336 -10.23 -3.54 -2.12
N TYR A 337 -10.39 -4.54 -3.00
CA TYR A 337 -10.22 -4.40 -4.45
C TYR A 337 -11.52 -4.04 -5.18
N SER A 338 -12.56 -3.76 -4.44
CA SER A 338 -13.86 -3.38 -4.97
C SER A 338 -13.79 -2.03 -5.70
N ASN A 339 -14.52 -1.91 -6.81
CA ASN A 339 -14.77 -0.62 -7.45
C ASN A 339 -15.72 0.30 -6.63
N CYS A 340 -16.20 -0.18 -5.50
CA CYS A 340 -17.17 0.52 -4.64
C CYS A 340 -16.54 1.07 -3.37
N THR A 341 -15.23 1.15 -3.33
CA THR A 341 -14.51 1.67 -2.16
C THR A 341 -14.80 3.17 -1.97
N VAL A 342 -15.19 3.56 -0.77
CA VAL A 342 -15.60 4.93 -0.45
C VAL A 342 -15.14 5.41 0.93
N MET A 343 -14.49 4.55 1.74
CA MET A 343 -14.19 4.87 3.12
C MET A 343 -12.95 4.16 3.66
N PHE A 344 -12.36 4.74 4.70
CA PHE A 344 -11.71 4.02 5.79
C PHE A 344 -12.68 3.96 6.98
N THR A 345 -12.47 3.02 7.89
CA THR A 345 -13.16 2.92 9.18
C THR A 345 -12.32 3.47 10.34
N ALA A 346 -12.93 3.68 11.51
CA ALA A 346 -12.31 4.34 12.66
C ALA A 346 -11.39 3.42 13.48
#